data_e6e97aacbce9d87a2a1df216b3e32e8b
#
_entry.id   e6e97aacbce9d87a2a1df216b3e32e8b
#
_cell.length_a   1.000
_cell.length_b   1.000
_cell.length_c   1.000
_cell.angle_alpha   90.00
_cell.angle_beta   90.00
_cell.angle_gamma   90.00
#
_symmetry.space_group_name_H-M   'P 1'
#
loop_
_entity.id
_entity.type
_entity.pdbx_description
1 polymer ?
#
loop_
_entity_poly.entity_id
_entity_poly.type
_entity_poly.pdbx_seq_one_letter_code
_entity_poly.pdbx_strand_id
1 'polypeptide(L)'
;RLLDSMESLDNWTTVTEYAHIEISKERCIDGESSLKMTAPCKLDAWPTNKGRIYTVPKAMRVFNRENWEDYNQLSVWIYPDMPGYRNVCFRVQLHNDGEHKVPDAFDRDGGHNVNLKNHEWNHVTVEIPYVYRDEVIGVSFDYDMVGNEPCANGTACWYIDKLELQKVEADVYEGWDVGKGRIAFSHSGYQPGTEKTAIASTLTADTFSIIDDQTKTAVLTKPIETVKTMTGEFQVMNFTELTKPGTYYIKAGEVETRTFEINERVWMGSIWKTINFFFCQRCGYRVPGKHEACHTDQMTFHDGKSIVCNGGWHDAADTNQQQPLTCEVTYAMFDLAMSVKADDIMLYKRVLEEAVWGLNYLLKGRFGDGYRIGPASSAVWTDGIRGTKDDLDFPATNGAFENLLSASAESIGYRALLSEDEIYAKYSLACAEEDFHFAMEV
;
A
#
# COMPACT_ATOMS: atom_id res chain seq x y z
N ARG A 1 27.00 -9.52 14.24
CA ARG A 1 27.44 -10.84 13.84
C ARG A 1 27.29 -11.01 12.34
N LEU A 2 28.38 -11.23 11.62
CA LEU A 2 28.32 -11.59 10.20
C LEU A 2 27.71 -12.99 10.06
N LEU A 3 26.70 -13.12 9.22
CA LEU A 3 26.03 -14.39 8.89
C LEU A 3 26.58 -14.99 7.58
N ASP A 4 26.81 -14.11 6.58
CA ASP A 4 27.35 -14.50 5.29
C ASP A 4 28.07 -13.33 4.62
N SER A 5 29.24 -13.57 4.08
CA SER A 5 30.05 -12.61 3.32
C SER A 5 29.88 -12.74 1.81
N MET A 6 29.05 -13.67 1.35
CA MET A 6 28.76 -13.97 -0.06
C MET A 6 29.99 -14.35 -0.90
N GLU A 7 30.99 -15.00 -0.26
CA GLU A 7 32.20 -15.47 -0.93
C GLU A 7 32.07 -16.92 -1.43
N SER A 8 31.02 -17.65 -1.00
CA SER A 8 30.71 -18.99 -1.46
C SER A 8 29.23 -19.25 -1.55
N LEU A 9 28.83 -20.31 -2.27
CA LEU A 9 27.43 -20.77 -2.31
C LEU A 9 27.08 -21.73 -1.16
N ASP A 10 27.97 -21.90 -0.19
CA ASP A 10 27.74 -22.83 0.92
C ASP A 10 26.45 -22.41 1.68
N ASN A 11 25.56 -23.39 1.87
CA ASN A 11 24.24 -23.20 2.51
C ASN A 11 23.28 -22.23 1.78
N TRP A 12 23.53 -21.92 0.52
CA TRP A 12 22.58 -21.24 -0.34
C TRP A 12 21.81 -22.25 -1.19
N THR A 13 20.52 -22.00 -1.39
CA THR A 13 19.66 -22.81 -2.26
C THR A 13 18.67 -21.93 -3.01
N THR A 14 18.27 -22.36 -4.20
CA THR A 14 17.13 -21.78 -4.90
C THR A 14 15.86 -22.45 -4.42
N VAL A 15 14.82 -21.66 -4.11
CA VAL A 15 13.52 -22.15 -3.68
C VAL A 15 12.58 -22.34 -4.86
N THR A 16 12.78 -21.57 -5.91
CA THR A 16 12.02 -21.67 -7.15
C THR A 16 12.90 -22.12 -8.30
N GLU A 17 12.34 -22.87 -9.24
CA GLU A 17 13.05 -23.40 -10.41
C GLU A 17 13.56 -22.33 -11.39
N TYR A 18 13.02 -21.10 -11.27
CA TYR A 18 13.38 -19.99 -12.15
C TYR A 18 14.62 -19.22 -11.66
N ALA A 19 14.92 -19.28 -10.39
CA ALA A 19 16.04 -18.57 -9.82
C ALA A 19 17.35 -19.30 -10.13
N HIS A 20 18.32 -18.54 -10.61
CA HIS A 20 19.71 -18.96 -10.72
C HIS A 20 20.56 -18.12 -9.79
N ILE A 21 21.45 -18.75 -9.03
CA ILE A 21 22.39 -18.07 -8.13
C ILE A 21 23.82 -18.44 -8.46
N GLU A 22 24.72 -17.47 -8.38
CA GLU A 22 26.15 -17.63 -8.57
C GLU A 22 26.93 -16.64 -7.68
N ILE A 23 28.19 -16.94 -7.39
CA ILE A 23 29.10 -15.97 -6.80
C ILE A 23 29.68 -15.11 -7.91
N SER A 24 29.55 -13.80 -7.78
CA SER A 24 29.96 -12.84 -8.81
C SER A 24 30.95 -11.83 -8.26
N LYS A 25 32.00 -11.56 -9.03
CA LYS A 25 32.98 -10.49 -8.77
C LYS A 25 32.64 -9.18 -9.51
N GLU A 26 31.51 -9.11 -10.19
CA GLU A 26 31.12 -7.93 -10.95
C GLU A 26 30.81 -6.73 -10.04
N ARG A 27 30.21 -7.00 -8.87
CA ARG A 27 29.83 -6.00 -7.87
C ARG A 27 29.93 -6.60 -6.48
N CYS A 28 30.52 -5.89 -5.54
CA CYS A 28 30.50 -6.23 -4.12
C CYS A 28 30.58 -4.95 -3.29
N ILE A 29 30.18 -5.03 -2.03
CA ILE A 29 30.26 -3.95 -1.03
C ILE A 29 31.30 -4.30 0.03
N ASP A 30 31.47 -5.59 0.30
CA ASP A 30 32.42 -6.13 1.26
C ASP A 30 33.12 -7.34 0.63
N GLY A 31 34.38 -7.60 0.97
CA GLY A 31 35.14 -8.74 0.41
C GLY A 31 35.48 -8.60 -1.08
N GLU A 32 35.45 -9.71 -1.82
CA GLU A 32 35.79 -9.80 -3.25
C GLU A 32 34.62 -10.14 -4.16
N SER A 33 33.49 -10.58 -3.61
CA SER A 33 32.34 -11.07 -4.38
C SER A 33 31.00 -10.76 -3.69
N SER A 34 29.92 -11.03 -4.38
CA SER A 34 28.56 -11.00 -3.88
C SER A 34 27.74 -12.17 -4.45
N LEU A 35 26.60 -12.47 -3.84
CA LEU A 35 25.64 -13.41 -4.40
C LEU A 35 24.87 -12.70 -5.54
N LYS A 36 25.00 -13.22 -6.76
CA LYS A 36 24.19 -12.77 -7.90
C LYS A 36 23.02 -13.73 -8.08
N MET A 37 21.80 -13.19 -8.02
CA MET A 37 20.56 -13.91 -8.30
C MET A 37 19.97 -13.39 -9.60
N THR A 38 19.63 -14.27 -10.53
CA THR A 38 19.00 -13.93 -11.80
C THR A 38 17.81 -14.83 -12.09
N ALA A 39 16.84 -14.28 -12.85
CA ALA A 39 15.70 -15.04 -13.37
C ALA A 39 15.16 -14.38 -14.64
N PRO A 40 14.53 -15.16 -15.57
CA PRO A 40 13.77 -14.55 -16.64
C PRO A 40 12.58 -13.79 -16.03
N CYS A 41 12.25 -12.62 -16.58
CA CYS A 41 11.10 -11.85 -16.07
C CYS A 41 9.78 -12.53 -16.42
N LYS A 42 9.73 -13.22 -17.56
CA LYS A 42 8.51 -13.85 -18.09
C LYS A 42 8.81 -15.25 -18.56
N LEU A 43 7.87 -16.16 -18.40
CA LEU A 43 7.95 -17.52 -18.92
C LEU A 43 7.45 -17.56 -20.38
N ASP A 44 8.11 -18.31 -21.25
CA ASP A 44 7.68 -18.51 -22.65
C ASP A 44 6.39 -19.32 -22.74
N ALA A 45 6.12 -20.16 -21.77
CA ALA A 45 4.92 -20.98 -21.69
C ALA A 45 4.10 -20.65 -20.46
N TRP A 46 2.79 -20.63 -20.62
CA TRP A 46 1.85 -20.49 -19.51
C TRP A 46 2.03 -21.65 -18.52
N PRO A 47 2.30 -21.38 -17.23
CA PRO A 47 2.48 -22.47 -16.25
C PRO A 47 1.15 -23.19 -16.03
N THR A 48 1.18 -24.51 -16.17
CA THR A 48 0.00 -25.38 -16.14
C THR A 48 -0.70 -25.44 -14.79
N ASN A 49 -0.08 -24.99 -13.71
CA ASN A 49 -0.57 -25.21 -12.35
C ASN A 49 -0.97 -23.95 -11.59
N LYS A 50 -0.69 -22.73 -12.04
CA LYS A 50 -1.03 -21.50 -11.30
C LYS A 50 -1.41 -20.30 -12.18
N GLY A 51 -1.51 -20.43 -13.47
CA GLY A 51 -1.84 -19.34 -14.37
C GLY A 51 -0.85 -18.15 -14.37
N ARG A 52 0.35 -18.31 -13.81
CA ARG A 52 1.36 -17.24 -13.78
C ARG A 52 2.23 -17.26 -15.01
N ILE A 53 2.38 -16.12 -15.67
CA ILE A 53 3.32 -15.91 -16.78
C ILE A 53 4.59 -15.17 -16.32
N TYR A 54 4.58 -14.62 -15.12
CA TYR A 54 5.72 -13.94 -14.50
C TYR A 54 6.42 -14.86 -13.50
N THR A 55 7.73 -14.70 -13.36
CA THR A 55 8.51 -15.52 -12.45
C THR A 55 8.53 -14.93 -11.03
N VAL A 56 8.77 -15.79 -10.05
CA VAL A 56 9.04 -15.41 -8.66
C VAL A 56 10.40 -16.00 -8.30
N PRO A 57 11.52 -15.32 -8.65
CA PRO A 57 12.82 -15.79 -8.22
C PRO A 57 12.94 -15.71 -6.71
N LYS A 58 13.37 -16.82 -6.10
CA LYS A 58 13.56 -16.91 -4.67
C LYS A 58 14.80 -17.75 -4.35
N ALA A 59 15.73 -17.14 -3.61
CA ALA A 59 16.90 -17.81 -3.05
C ALA A 59 16.85 -17.75 -1.52
N MET A 60 17.45 -18.72 -0.85
CA MET A 60 17.46 -18.82 0.61
C MET A 60 18.85 -19.19 1.14
N ARG A 61 19.30 -18.42 2.12
CA ARG A 61 20.42 -18.79 2.99
C ARG A 61 19.89 -19.70 4.10
N VAL A 62 20.36 -20.91 4.17
CA VAL A 62 19.91 -21.92 5.13
C VAL A 62 20.77 -21.88 6.41
N PHE A 63 20.15 -22.02 7.57
CA PHE A 63 20.76 -22.10 8.88
C PHE A 63 20.36 -23.40 9.60
N ASN A 64 21.18 -23.84 10.54
CA ASN A 64 20.94 -25.08 11.28
C ASN A 64 20.26 -24.77 12.63
N ARG A 65 19.00 -24.31 12.60
CA ARG A 65 18.17 -24.04 13.78
C ARG A 65 18.91 -23.16 14.81
N GLU A 66 19.29 -21.97 14.36
CA GLU A 66 20.04 -21.03 15.20
C GLU A 66 19.09 -20.18 16.04
N ASN A 67 19.43 -19.95 17.30
CA ASN A 67 18.73 -18.97 18.16
C ASN A 67 19.27 -17.56 17.89
N TRP A 68 18.35 -16.64 17.54
CA TRP A 68 18.66 -15.24 17.24
C TRP A 68 17.97 -14.24 18.20
N GLU A 69 17.41 -14.71 19.31
CA GLU A 69 16.66 -13.87 20.25
C GLU A 69 17.46 -12.70 20.84
N ASP A 70 18.79 -12.84 20.93
CA ASP A 70 19.70 -11.77 21.39
C ASP A 70 19.87 -10.62 20.41
N TYR A 71 19.40 -10.76 19.17
CA TYR A 71 19.52 -9.78 18.11
C TYR A 71 18.15 -9.22 17.76
N ASN A 72 18.12 -7.94 17.33
CA ASN A 72 16.87 -7.25 16.99
C ASN A 72 16.81 -6.73 15.56
N GLN A 73 17.90 -6.85 14.80
CA GLN A 73 17.94 -6.34 13.44
C GLN A 73 18.73 -7.27 12.50
N LEU A 74 18.21 -7.47 11.30
CA LEU A 74 18.89 -8.03 10.15
C LEU A 74 19.38 -6.89 9.27
N SER A 75 20.61 -6.99 8.77
CA SER A 75 21.21 -6.01 7.87
C SER A 75 21.77 -6.73 6.65
N VAL A 76 21.53 -6.19 5.46
CA VAL A 76 22.00 -6.73 4.19
C VAL A 76 22.15 -5.62 3.15
N TRP A 77 23.07 -5.78 2.21
CA TRP A 77 23.21 -4.88 1.07
C TRP A 77 22.64 -5.53 -0.19
N ILE A 78 21.83 -4.78 -0.93
CA ILE A 78 21.18 -5.29 -2.15
C ILE A 78 21.32 -4.26 -3.28
N TYR A 79 21.77 -4.72 -4.43
CA TYR A 79 21.91 -3.94 -5.65
C TYR A 79 20.99 -4.55 -6.73
N PRO A 80 19.85 -3.91 -7.06
CA PRO A 80 19.05 -4.33 -8.20
C PRO A 80 19.70 -3.86 -9.51
N ASP A 81 19.73 -4.74 -10.51
CA ASP A 81 20.14 -4.42 -11.88
C ASP A 81 19.02 -4.80 -12.84
N MET A 82 18.00 -3.95 -12.92
CA MET A 82 16.78 -4.19 -13.66
C MET A 82 16.52 -3.06 -14.67
N PRO A 83 17.10 -3.14 -15.88
CA PRO A 83 16.96 -2.10 -16.88
C PRO A 83 15.47 -1.79 -17.20
N GLY A 84 15.13 -0.51 -17.18
CA GLY A 84 13.76 -0.03 -17.40
C GLY A 84 12.96 0.26 -16.13
N TYR A 85 13.44 -0.18 -14.96
CA TYR A 85 12.82 0.12 -13.67
C TYR A 85 13.49 1.31 -12.99
N ARG A 86 12.71 2.09 -12.26
CA ARG A 86 13.22 3.16 -11.39
C ARG A 86 13.44 2.68 -9.96
N ASN A 87 12.45 2.02 -9.41
CA ASN A 87 12.47 1.42 -8.09
C ASN A 87 12.04 -0.05 -8.21
N VAL A 88 12.54 -0.88 -7.32
CA VAL A 88 12.26 -2.32 -7.29
C VAL A 88 11.77 -2.66 -5.89
N CYS A 89 10.58 -3.24 -5.78
CA CYS A 89 10.14 -3.85 -4.53
C CYS A 89 10.81 -5.22 -4.39
N PHE A 90 11.34 -5.51 -3.22
CA PHE A 90 12.04 -6.78 -2.94
C PHE A 90 11.62 -7.28 -1.57
N ARG A 91 11.56 -8.59 -1.38
CA ARG A 91 11.15 -9.19 -0.12
C ARG A 91 12.33 -9.89 0.55
N VAL A 92 12.53 -9.60 1.82
CA VAL A 92 13.42 -10.33 2.72
C VAL A 92 12.54 -11.03 3.75
N GLN A 93 12.69 -12.35 3.91
CA GLN A 93 11.84 -13.14 4.78
C GLN A 93 12.66 -14.03 5.70
N LEU A 94 12.42 -13.93 7.02
CA LEU A 94 12.95 -14.84 8.02
C LEU A 94 12.11 -16.11 8.10
N HIS A 95 12.75 -17.26 8.28
CA HIS A 95 12.11 -18.55 8.45
C HIS A 95 12.52 -19.18 9.78
N ASN A 96 11.53 -19.53 10.61
CA ASN A 96 11.72 -20.14 11.91
C ASN A 96 10.96 -21.48 12.01
N ASP A 97 11.55 -22.49 12.61
CA ASP A 97 10.93 -23.81 12.81
C ASP A 97 11.00 -24.27 14.28
N GLY A 98 10.91 -23.29 15.19
CA GLY A 98 10.93 -23.48 16.63
C GLY A 98 9.54 -23.70 17.24
N GLU A 99 9.32 -23.14 18.44
CA GLU A 99 8.03 -23.21 19.14
C GLU A 99 6.89 -22.68 18.25
N HIS A 100 7.16 -21.59 17.52
CA HIS A 100 6.26 -21.04 16.52
C HIS A 100 6.94 -20.97 15.16
N LYS A 101 6.23 -21.41 14.14
CA LYS A 101 6.73 -21.38 12.76
C LYS A 101 6.62 -20.00 12.15
N VAL A 102 7.62 -19.63 11.35
CA VAL A 102 7.64 -18.42 10.54
C VAL A 102 8.16 -18.78 9.14
N PRO A 103 7.39 -18.57 8.06
CA PRO A 103 5.97 -18.17 8.06
C PRO A 103 5.05 -19.23 8.66
N ASP A 104 3.87 -18.81 9.13
CA ASP A 104 2.86 -19.74 9.63
C ASP A 104 2.16 -20.50 8.48
N ALA A 105 1.16 -21.34 8.81
CA ALA A 105 0.43 -22.12 7.82
C ALA A 105 -0.34 -21.27 6.79
N PHE A 106 -0.51 -19.99 7.03
CA PHE A 106 -1.16 -19.01 6.15
C PHE A 106 -0.17 -18.06 5.48
N ASP A 107 1.13 -18.40 5.49
CA ASP A 107 2.24 -17.58 4.96
C ASP A 107 2.31 -16.17 5.56
N ARG A 108 1.89 -16.02 6.83
CA ARG A 108 1.95 -14.75 7.56
C ARG A 108 3.27 -14.65 8.31
N ASP A 109 3.71 -13.42 8.51
CA ASP A 109 4.89 -13.02 9.28
C ASP A 109 6.25 -13.31 8.61
N GLY A 110 7.29 -12.69 9.13
CA GLY A 110 8.69 -12.87 8.72
C GLY A 110 9.06 -12.25 7.38
N GLY A 111 8.11 -11.78 6.59
CA GLY A 111 8.37 -11.15 5.30
C GLY A 111 8.35 -9.62 5.36
N HIS A 112 9.41 -8.98 4.85
CA HIS A 112 9.56 -7.54 4.79
C HIS A 112 9.72 -7.10 3.35
N ASN A 113 8.75 -6.33 2.84
CA ASN A 113 8.84 -5.72 1.53
C ASN A 113 9.63 -4.42 1.62
N VAL A 114 10.71 -4.32 0.87
CA VAL A 114 11.60 -3.17 0.82
C VAL A 114 11.62 -2.57 -0.57
N ASN A 115 11.57 -1.24 -0.66
CA ASN A 115 11.68 -0.53 -1.91
C ASN A 115 13.14 -0.15 -2.14
N LEU A 116 13.74 -0.72 -3.17
CA LEU A 116 15.12 -0.53 -3.53
C LEU A 116 15.22 0.47 -4.69
N LYS A 117 16.20 1.36 -4.63
CA LYS A 117 16.60 2.17 -5.77
C LYS A 117 17.39 1.30 -6.73
N ASN A 118 16.98 1.32 -7.98
CA ASN A 118 17.62 0.53 -9.02
C ASN A 118 19.00 1.09 -9.37
N HIS A 119 19.94 0.22 -9.75
CA HIS A 119 21.32 0.54 -10.15
C HIS A 119 22.18 1.20 -9.07
N GLU A 120 21.85 1.00 -7.79
CA GLU A 120 22.72 1.42 -6.68
C GLU A 120 22.67 0.39 -5.53
N TRP A 121 23.69 0.38 -4.69
CA TRP A 121 23.66 -0.42 -3.46
C TRP A 121 22.71 0.21 -2.45
N ASN A 122 21.77 -0.58 -1.97
CA ASN A 122 20.83 -0.23 -0.91
C ASN A 122 21.21 -0.96 0.37
N HIS A 123 21.44 -0.22 1.43
CA HIS A 123 21.57 -0.80 2.76
C HIS A 123 20.17 -1.07 3.32
N VAL A 124 19.82 -2.33 3.45
CA VAL A 124 18.52 -2.78 3.94
C VAL A 124 18.68 -3.25 5.39
N THR A 125 17.88 -2.69 6.27
CA THR A 125 17.75 -3.13 7.65
C THR A 125 16.31 -3.59 7.91
N VAL A 126 16.16 -4.70 8.59
CA VAL A 126 14.88 -5.33 8.90
C VAL A 126 14.83 -5.58 10.40
N GLU A 127 13.89 -4.93 11.08
CA GLU A 127 13.62 -5.18 12.49
C GLU A 127 12.97 -6.56 12.67
N ILE A 128 13.51 -7.36 13.57
CA ILE A 128 13.05 -8.75 13.78
C ILE A 128 12.56 -9.07 15.21
N PRO A 129 12.41 -8.12 16.16
CA PRO A 129 12.04 -8.46 17.53
C PRO A 129 10.64 -9.07 17.67
N TYR A 130 9.71 -8.72 16.77
CA TYR A 130 8.34 -9.24 16.74
C TYR A 130 8.20 -10.55 15.97
N VAL A 131 9.28 -11.05 15.36
CA VAL A 131 9.29 -12.32 14.63
C VAL A 131 9.88 -13.40 15.53
N TYR A 132 9.22 -14.56 15.64
CA TYR A 132 9.76 -15.72 16.33
C TYR A 132 11.08 -16.14 15.67
N ARG A 133 12.13 -16.32 16.47
CA ARG A 133 13.49 -16.56 16.00
C ARG A 133 14.33 -17.43 16.97
N ASP A 134 13.64 -18.30 17.68
CA ASP A 134 14.25 -19.26 18.63
C ASP A 134 15.01 -20.40 17.91
N GLU A 135 14.51 -20.83 16.72
CA GLU A 135 15.16 -21.85 15.87
C GLU A 135 15.12 -21.43 14.38
N VAL A 136 15.92 -20.44 14.02
CA VAL A 136 15.97 -19.91 12.65
C VAL A 136 16.57 -20.94 11.70
N ILE A 137 15.85 -21.24 10.63
CA ILE A 137 16.25 -22.18 9.57
C ILE A 137 16.66 -21.50 8.27
N GLY A 138 16.34 -20.21 8.08
CA GLY A 138 16.75 -19.50 6.87
C GLY A 138 16.34 -18.05 6.80
N VAL A 139 16.97 -17.35 5.86
CA VAL A 139 16.56 -16.04 5.36
C VAL A 139 16.43 -16.16 3.85
N SER A 140 15.24 -15.89 3.31
CA SER A 140 15.02 -15.88 1.87
C SER A 140 14.94 -14.47 1.31
N PHE A 141 15.27 -14.39 0.03
CA PHE A 141 15.30 -13.20 -0.79
C PHE A 141 14.49 -13.47 -2.03
N ASP A 142 13.42 -12.73 -2.25
CA ASP A 142 12.53 -12.97 -3.37
C ASP A 142 11.94 -11.68 -3.97
N TYR A 143 11.54 -11.82 -5.22
CA TYR A 143 10.86 -10.78 -5.98
C TYR A 143 9.66 -11.40 -6.71
N ASP A 144 8.45 -10.98 -6.34
CA ASP A 144 7.26 -11.37 -7.08
C ASP A 144 7.06 -10.42 -8.25
N MET A 145 7.35 -10.90 -9.46
CA MET A 145 7.16 -10.14 -10.70
C MET A 145 5.68 -10.15 -11.11
N VAL A 146 4.82 -9.67 -10.22
CA VAL A 146 3.42 -9.42 -10.57
C VAL A 146 3.34 -8.08 -11.31
N GLY A 147 2.99 -8.14 -12.58
CA GLY A 147 2.89 -6.94 -13.37
C GLY A 147 3.13 -7.21 -14.86
N ASN A 148 2.76 -6.28 -15.69
CA ASN A 148 2.78 -6.40 -17.14
C ASN A 148 4.03 -5.80 -17.81
N GLU A 149 4.97 -5.25 -17.06
CA GLU A 149 6.18 -4.65 -17.60
C GLU A 149 7.44 -5.42 -17.17
N PRO A 150 7.89 -6.39 -17.99
CA PRO A 150 9.17 -7.04 -17.76
C PRO A 150 10.31 -6.02 -17.91
N CYS A 151 11.44 -6.27 -17.23
CA CYS A 151 12.63 -5.46 -17.43
C CYS A 151 13.07 -5.48 -18.92
N ALA A 152 13.69 -4.39 -19.37
CA ALA A 152 13.96 -4.14 -20.78
C ALA A 152 14.78 -5.24 -21.48
N ASN A 153 15.63 -5.98 -20.75
CA ASN A 153 16.40 -7.09 -21.26
C ASN A 153 15.77 -8.48 -21.02
N GLY A 154 14.56 -8.52 -20.44
CA GLY A 154 13.86 -9.76 -20.14
C GLY A 154 14.42 -10.59 -18.98
N THR A 155 15.43 -10.07 -18.26
CA THR A 155 16.08 -10.76 -17.13
C THR A 155 16.12 -9.88 -15.91
N ALA A 156 15.61 -10.37 -14.79
CA ALA A 156 15.77 -9.75 -13.49
C ALA A 156 17.11 -10.15 -12.86
N CYS A 157 17.80 -9.20 -12.25
CA CYS A 157 19.11 -9.44 -11.63
C CYS A 157 19.25 -8.63 -10.34
N TRP A 158 19.77 -9.28 -9.29
CA TRP A 158 20.14 -8.68 -8.02
C TRP A 158 21.48 -9.17 -7.56
N TYR A 159 22.27 -8.28 -6.94
CA TYR A 159 23.46 -8.64 -6.18
C TYR A 159 23.14 -8.43 -4.70
N ILE A 160 23.41 -9.46 -3.90
CA ILE A 160 23.15 -9.47 -2.45
C ILE A 160 24.49 -9.66 -1.76
N ASP A 161 24.75 -8.87 -0.73
CA ASP A 161 26.05 -8.89 -0.05
C ASP A 161 25.91 -8.59 1.43
N LYS A 162 26.86 -9.10 2.22
CA LYS A 162 27.07 -8.80 3.64
C LYS A 162 25.80 -8.93 4.50
N LEU A 163 25.36 -10.15 4.72
CA LEU A 163 24.24 -10.45 5.60
C LEU A 163 24.71 -10.50 7.07
N GLU A 164 24.13 -9.69 7.92
CA GLU A 164 24.51 -9.55 9.32
C GLU A 164 23.31 -9.56 10.28
N LEU A 165 23.52 -10.08 11.49
CA LEU A 165 22.66 -9.81 12.66
C LEU A 165 23.23 -8.68 13.50
N GLN A 166 22.37 -7.78 13.95
CA GLN A 166 22.74 -6.62 14.72
C GLN A 166 21.92 -6.54 16.01
N LYS A 167 22.53 -5.96 17.04
CA LYS A 167 21.87 -5.52 18.27
C LYS A 167 22.07 -4.02 18.36
N VAL A 168 21.06 -3.28 17.99
CA VAL A 168 21.10 -1.82 17.82
C VAL A 168 19.92 -1.18 18.56
N GLU A 169 19.97 0.13 18.73
CA GLU A 169 18.79 0.87 19.15
C GLU A 169 17.79 0.84 17.99
N ALA A 170 16.59 0.29 18.23
CA ALA A 170 15.59 0.09 17.16
C ALA A 170 15.08 1.44 16.64
N ASP A 171 14.95 1.54 15.30
CA ASP A 171 14.32 2.69 14.64
C ASP A 171 12.79 2.61 14.68
N VAL A 172 12.25 1.39 14.77
CA VAL A 172 10.82 1.09 14.82
C VAL A 172 10.51 0.46 16.16
N TYR A 173 9.50 0.97 16.84
CA TYR A 173 9.03 0.47 18.13
C TYR A 173 7.74 -0.30 17.96
N GLU A 174 7.58 -1.38 18.73
CA GLU A 174 6.28 -2.04 18.84
C GLU A 174 5.27 -1.11 19.52
N GLY A 175 4.04 -1.18 19.06
CA GLY A 175 2.95 -0.38 19.60
C GLY A 175 2.82 0.99 18.94
N TRP A 176 2.30 1.93 19.70
CA TRP A 176 1.91 3.26 19.22
C TRP A 176 2.86 4.37 19.69
N ASP A 177 4.01 4.03 20.20
CA ASP A 177 4.97 5.02 20.67
C ASP A 177 5.50 5.89 19.55
N VAL A 178 5.67 7.17 19.86
CA VAL A 178 6.40 8.08 18.97
C VAL A 178 7.90 7.85 19.15
N GLY A 179 8.63 7.73 18.06
CA GLY A 179 10.07 7.48 18.08
C GLY A 179 10.82 8.44 18.98
N LYS A 180 11.88 7.93 19.62
CA LYS A 180 12.70 8.67 20.59
C LYS A 180 13.19 10.00 20.05
N GLY A 181 12.99 11.07 20.82
CA GLY A 181 13.39 12.42 20.44
C GLY A 181 12.61 12.98 19.25
N ARG A 182 11.42 12.44 18.95
CA ARG A 182 10.55 12.92 17.87
C ARG A 182 9.22 13.42 18.41
N ILE A 183 8.60 14.28 17.62
CA ILE A 183 7.23 14.77 17.82
C ILE A 183 6.44 14.41 16.57
N ALA A 184 5.34 13.67 16.75
CA ALA A 184 4.39 13.38 15.69
C ALA A 184 3.35 14.51 15.61
N PHE A 185 3.14 15.04 14.42
CA PHE A 185 2.24 16.15 14.15
C PHE A 185 1.65 16.03 12.73
N SER A 186 0.63 16.81 12.42
CA SER A 186 0.07 16.82 11.06
C SER A 186 1.01 17.50 10.07
N HIS A 187 1.61 16.72 9.18
CA HIS A 187 2.45 17.26 8.10
C HIS A 187 1.64 18.03 7.04
N SER A 188 0.36 17.76 6.91
CA SER A 188 -0.55 18.56 6.08
C SER A 188 -0.87 19.92 6.70
N GLY A 189 -0.65 20.06 8.02
CA GLY A 189 -0.97 21.25 8.79
C GLY A 189 -2.32 21.15 9.51
N TYR A 190 -2.86 22.29 9.93
CA TYR A 190 -4.07 22.39 10.73
C TYR A 190 -4.99 23.51 10.24
N GLN A 191 -6.29 23.32 10.36
CA GLN A 191 -7.24 24.40 10.13
C GLN A 191 -7.34 25.34 11.37
N PRO A 192 -7.55 26.66 11.19
CA PRO A 192 -7.58 27.61 12.30
C PRO A 192 -8.59 27.27 13.39
N GLY A 193 -9.79 26.86 13.02
CA GLY A 193 -10.91 26.60 13.92
C GLY A 193 -10.99 25.18 14.50
N THR A 194 -10.05 24.30 14.19
CA THR A 194 -10.08 22.90 14.64
C THR A 194 -9.16 22.68 15.84
N GLU A 195 -9.34 21.54 16.52
CA GLU A 195 -8.40 21.06 17.51
C GLU A 195 -7.02 20.81 16.89
N LYS A 196 -5.97 21.24 17.58
CA LYS A 196 -4.58 21.14 17.14
C LYS A 196 -3.73 20.51 18.21
N THR A 197 -3.29 19.29 17.94
CA THR A 197 -2.43 18.53 18.86
C THR A 197 -1.23 17.96 18.14
N ALA A 198 -0.15 17.79 18.89
CA ALA A 198 0.98 16.96 18.53
C ALA A 198 1.31 16.04 19.71
N ILE A 199 1.93 14.90 19.44
CA ILE A 199 2.22 13.90 20.45
C ILE A 199 3.70 13.49 20.43
N ALA A 200 4.18 13.07 21.58
CA ALA A 200 5.49 12.44 21.77
C ALA A 200 5.41 11.35 22.84
N SER A 201 6.45 10.54 22.98
CA SER A 201 6.50 9.47 23.99
C SER A 201 7.72 9.58 24.92
N THR A 202 8.78 10.28 24.51
CA THR A 202 10.07 10.23 25.21
C THR A 202 10.77 11.59 25.33
N LEU A 203 10.00 12.69 25.32
CA LEU A 203 10.59 14.02 25.55
C LEU A 203 10.97 14.21 27.02
N THR A 204 12.08 14.88 27.24
CA THR A 204 12.52 15.28 28.59
C THR A 204 12.05 16.69 28.98
N ALA A 205 11.52 17.44 28.02
CA ALA A 205 11.01 18.79 28.23
C ALA A 205 9.62 18.76 28.88
N ASP A 206 9.37 19.64 29.84
CA ASP A 206 8.08 19.82 30.49
C ASP A 206 7.15 20.82 29.74
N THR A 207 7.73 21.57 28.82
CA THR A 207 7.01 22.60 28.05
C THR A 207 7.36 22.51 26.56
N PHE A 208 6.42 22.98 25.73
CA PHE A 208 6.65 23.18 24.30
C PHE A 208 6.34 24.62 23.91
N SER A 209 6.92 25.06 22.80
CA SER A 209 6.63 26.35 22.19
C SER A 209 6.25 26.15 20.72
N ILE A 210 5.27 26.93 20.24
CA ILE A 210 5.01 27.08 18.82
C ILE A 210 5.80 28.31 18.36
N ILE A 211 6.66 28.11 17.38
CA ILE A 211 7.53 29.15 16.85
C ILE A 211 6.99 29.59 15.47
N ASP A 212 6.81 30.88 15.29
CA ASP A 212 6.51 31.47 13.99
C ASP A 212 7.76 31.39 13.10
N ASP A 213 7.62 30.75 11.93
CA ASP A 213 8.78 30.48 11.07
C ASP A 213 9.38 31.72 10.44
N GLN A 214 8.59 32.80 10.23
CA GLN A 214 9.08 34.05 9.68
C GLN A 214 9.87 34.86 10.70
N THR A 215 9.31 35.02 11.89
CA THR A 215 9.89 35.88 12.93
C THR A 215 10.88 35.17 13.84
N LYS A 216 10.86 33.81 13.81
CA LYS A 216 11.64 32.94 14.70
C LYS A 216 11.36 33.21 16.20
N THR A 217 10.17 33.69 16.51
CA THR A 217 9.75 33.97 17.88
C THR A 217 8.66 33.01 18.33
N ALA A 218 8.64 32.69 19.63
CA ALA A 218 7.58 31.91 20.23
C ALA A 218 6.27 32.71 20.25
N VAL A 219 5.23 32.16 19.64
CA VAL A 219 3.85 32.74 19.63
C VAL A 219 2.97 32.08 20.68
N LEU A 220 3.34 30.91 21.16
CA LEU A 220 2.67 30.17 22.20
C LEU A 220 3.70 29.34 22.98
N THR A 221 3.56 29.27 24.31
CA THR A 221 4.34 28.35 25.15
C THR A 221 3.41 27.76 26.20
N LYS A 222 3.39 26.41 26.30
CA LYS A 222 2.51 25.68 27.21
C LYS A 222 3.21 24.47 27.83
N PRO A 223 2.70 23.94 28.96
CA PRO A 223 3.14 22.66 29.45
C PRO A 223 2.78 21.51 28.52
N ILE A 224 3.58 20.46 28.55
CA ILE A 224 3.28 19.18 27.90
C ILE A 224 2.44 18.37 28.88
N GLU A 225 1.31 17.85 28.44
CA GLU A 225 0.40 17.06 29.26
C GLU A 225 0.66 15.56 29.04
N THR A 226 0.67 14.77 30.11
CA THR A 226 0.73 13.31 29.99
C THR A 226 -0.67 12.73 30.00
N VAL A 227 -1.03 11.99 28.96
CA VAL A 227 -2.35 11.37 28.78
C VAL A 227 -2.20 9.86 28.66
N LYS A 228 -2.95 9.12 29.50
CA LYS A 228 -3.06 7.66 29.42
C LYS A 228 -4.25 7.27 28.55
N THR A 229 -3.99 6.38 27.59
CA THR A 229 -4.99 5.81 26.70
C THR A 229 -4.94 4.29 26.75
N MET A 230 -5.84 3.62 26.02
CA MET A 230 -5.80 2.15 25.88
C MET A 230 -4.58 1.66 25.10
N THR A 231 -3.96 2.52 24.27
CA THR A 231 -2.82 2.18 23.42
C THR A 231 -1.48 2.60 24.03
N GLY A 232 -1.47 3.31 25.16
CA GLY A 232 -0.24 3.74 25.84
C GLY A 232 -0.38 5.07 26.57
N GLU A 233 0.76 5.56 27.05
CA GLU A 233 0.89 6.86 27.71
C GLU A 233 1.63 7.82 26.76
N PHE A 234 1.04 8.98 26.50
CA PHE A 234 1.57 9.94 25.53
C PHE A 234 1.75 11.32 26.14
N GLN A 235 2.76 12.02 25.66
CA GLN A 235 3.00 13.43 25.92
C GLN A 235 2.26 14.25 24.87
N VAL A 236 1.25 15.02 25.28
CA VAL A 236 0.35 15.77 24.39
C VAL A 236 0.66 17.24 24.43
N MET A 237 0.84 17.85 23.30
CA MET A 237 1.07 19.26 23.06
C MET A 237 -0.17 19.87 22.39
N ASN A 238 -1.06 20.46 23.15
CA ASN A 238 -2.29 21.08 22.66
C ASN A 238 -2.07 22.58 22.43
N PHE A 239 -2.27 23.02 21.18
CA PHE A 239 -2.16 24.43 20.74
C PHE A 239 -3.40 24.89 19.95
N THR A 240 -4.57 24.37 20.31
CA THR A 240 -5.86 24.65 19.68
C THR A 240 -6.19 26.14 19.63
N GLU A 241 -5.77 26.92 20.64
CA GLU A 241 -6.01 28.37 20.69
C GLU A 241 -5.22 29.19 19.64
N LEU A 242 -4.18 28.61 19.01
CA LEU A 242 -3.48 29.29 17.94
C LEU A 242 -4.30 29.20 16.63
N THR A 243 -5.07 30.23 16.35
CA THR A 243 -5.96 30.31 15.18
C THR A 243 -5.41 31.18 14.05
N LYS A 244 -4.34 31.92 14.29
CA LYS A 244 -3.74 32.81 13.29
C LYS A 244 -3.13 31.97 12.14
N PRO A 245 -3.54 32.20 10.88
CA PRO A 245 -2.90 31.58 9.74
C PRO A 245 -1.41 31.95 9.65
N GLY A 246 -0.57 30.96 9.27
CA GLY A 246 0.87 31.15 9.17
C GLY A 246 1.63 29.82 9.06
N THR A 247 2.95 29.92 8.99
CA THR A 247 3.86 28.78 9.00
C THR A 247 4.56 28.70 10.34
N TYR A 248 4.54 27.54 10.97
CA TYR A 248 4.99 27.32 12.34
C TYR A 248 5.78 26.04 12.47
N TYR A 249 6.53 25.89 13.56
CA TYR A 249 7.10 24.62 13.98
C TYR A 249 7.00 24.49 15.51
N ILE A 250 7.08 23.27 16.01
CA ILE A 250 7.05 22.97 17.45
C ILE A 250 8.48 22.81 17.94
N LYS A 251 8.78 23.41 19.09
CA LYS A 251 10.03 23.23 19.82
C LYS A 251 9.75 22.78 21.24
N ALA A 252 10.36 21.66 21.66
CA ALA A 252 10.30 21.14 23.02
C ALA A 252 11.71 20.74 23.48
N GLY A 253 12.33 21.57 24.33
CA GLY A 253 13.74 21.44 24.67
C GLY A 253 14.62 21.54 23.42
N GLU A 254 15.42 20.52 23.17
CA GLU A 254 16.30 20.43 21.99
C GLU A 254 15.61 19.85 20.74
N VAL A 255 14.37 19.36 20.87
CA VAL A 255 13.64 18.75 19.77
C VAL A 255 12.84 19.81 19.02
N GLU A 256 13.02 19.85 17.69
CA GLU A 256 12.28 20.74 16.79
C GLU A 256 11.62 19.91 15.66
N THR A 257 10.40 20.29 15.29
CA THR A 257 9.71 19.67 14.14
C THR A 257 10.11 20.36 12.82
N ARG A 258 9.72 19.74 11.72
CA ARG A 258 9.58 20.47 10.45
C ARG A 258 8.47 21.50 10.58
N THR A 259 8.44 22.45 9.66
CA THR A 259 7.37 23.44 9.58
C THR A 259 6.05 22.80 9.13
N PHE A 260 4.96 23.37 9.63
CA PHE A 260 3.58 23.08 9.19
C PHE A 260 2.80 24.39 9.02
N GLU A 261 1.70 24.32 8.30
CA GLU A 261 0.85 25.48 8.08
C GLU A 261 -0.41 25.43 8.96
N ILE A 262 -0.88 26.60 9.37
CA ILE A 262 -2.24 26.81 9.85
C ILE A 262 -2.96 27.66 8.79
N ASN A 263 -3.90 27.08 8.07
CA ASN A 263 -4.74 27.80 7.12
C ASN A 263 -6.03 27.01 6.81
N GLU A 264 -7.06 27.71 6.27
CA GLU A 264 -8.35 27.09 5.94
C GLU A 264 -8.28 26.03 4.84
N ARG A 265 -7.29 26.12 3.97
CA ARG A 265 -7.15 25.24 2.79
C ARG A 265 -6.02 24.19 2.94
N VAL A 266 -5.62 23.92 4.15
CA VAL A 266 -4.46 23.05 4.44
C VAL A 266 -4.59 21.64 3.84
N TRP A 267 -5.81 21.11 3.68
CA TRP A 267 -6.06 19.79 3.11
C TRP A 267 -6.10 19.74 1.57
N MET A 268 -6.13 20.89 0.91
CA MET A 268 -6.32 20.93 -0.55
C MET A 268 -5.24 20.14 -1.32
N GLY A 269 -3.99 20.25 -0.89
CA GLY A 269 -2.90 19.50 -1.52
C GLY A 269 -3.08 17.97 -1.40
N SER A 270 -3.55 17.50 -0.25
CA SER A 270 -3.83 16.08 -0.01
C SER A 270 -5.03 15.61 -0.83
N ILE A 271 -6.11 16.39 -0.87
CA ILE A 271 -7.31 16.10 -1.67
C ILE A 271 -6.95 15.91 -3.16
N TRP A 272 -6.21 16.87 -3.75
CA TRP A 272 -5.79 16.76 -5.14
C TRP A 272 -4.91 15.55 -5.43
N LYS A 273 -3.99 15.20 -4.53
CA LYS A 273 -3.16 14.00 -4.65
C LYS A 273 -4.00 12.73 -4.59
N THR A 274 -4.97 12.68 -3.68
CA THR A 274 -5.87 11.54 -3.53
C THR A 274 -6.73 11.34 -4.78
N ILE A 275 -7.32 12.39 -5.33
CA ILE A 275 -8.10 12.31 -6.57
C ILE A 275 -7.22 11.85 -7.73
N ASN A 276 -6.00 12.37 -7.83
CA ASN A 276 -5.05 11.93 -8.87
C ASN A 276 -4.61 10.47 -8.67
N PHE A 277 -4.48 10.01 -7.44
CA PHE A 277 -4.22 8.60 -7.15
C PHE A 277 -5.34 7.72 -7.71
N PHE A 278 -6.59 8.00 -7.39
CA PHE A 278 -7.73 7.24 -7.90
C PHE A 278 -7.83 7.28 -9.42
N PHE A 279 -7.62 8.43 -10.04
CA PHE A 279 -7.53 8.51 -11.50
C PHE A 279 -6.49 7.55 -12.08
N CYS A 280 -5.32 7.44 -11.44
CA CYS A 280 -4.27 6.51 -11.84
C CYS A 280 -4.63 5.03 -11.62
N GLN A 281 -5.63 4.74 -10.78
CA GLN A 281 -6.10 3.39 -10.47
C GLN A 281 -7.36 2.98 -11.27
N ARG A 282 -7.86 3.80 -12.19
CA ARG A 282 -9.05 3.46 -12.99
C ARG A 282 -8.86 2.14 -13.72
N CYS A 283 -9.69 1.15 -13.39
CA CYS A 283 -9.68 -0.17 -14.03
C CYS A 283 -10.39 -0.15 -15.39
N GLY A 284 -9.82 -0.82 -16.39
CA GLY A 284 -10.38 -0.86 -17.74
C GLY A 284 -10.21 0.43 -18.55
N TYR A 285 -9.41 1.36 -18.06
CA TYR A 285 -9.14 2.66 -18.67
C TYR A 285 -7.63 2.81 -18.90
N ARG A 286 -7.25 3.29 -20.07
CA ARG A 286 -5.85 3.60 -20.35
C ARG A 286 -5.45 4.87 -19.61
N VAL A 287 -4.54 4.78 -18.66
CA VAL A 287 -3.95 5.93 -17.97
C VAL A 287 -2.54 6.18 -18.54
N PRO A 288 -2.35 7.24 -19.34
CA PRO A 288 -1.06 7.51 -19.98
C PRO A 288 0.09 7.59 -18.98
N GLY A 289 1.16 6.85 -19.23
CA GLY A 289 2.34 6.79 -18.37
C GLY A 289 2.16 5.97 -17.08
N LYS A 290 1.06 5.24 -16.95
CA LYS A 290 0.80 4.35 -15.82
C LYS A 290 0.49 2.93 -16.28
N HIS A 291 -0.64 2.70 -16.95
CA HIS A 291 -1.04 1.38 -17.45
C HIS A 291 -1.97 1.50 -18.66
N GLU A 292 -2.06 0.44 -19.42
CA GLU A 292 -3.05 0.27 -20.49
C GLU A 292 -4.43 -0.13 -19.91
N ALA A 293 -5.44 -0.24 -20.77
CA ALA A 293 -6.73 -0.79 -20.38
C ALA A 293 -6.55 -2.26 -19.92
N CYS A 294 -7.19 -2.63 -18.83
CA CYS A 294 -7.02 -3.91 -18.16
C CYS A 294 -8.36 -4.55 -17.83
N HIS A 295 -8.39 -5.82 -17.42
CA HIS A 295 -9.58 -6.59 -17.04
C HIS A 295 -10.65 -6.65 -18.14
N THR A 296 -10.28 -6.48 -19.41
CA THR A 296 -11.20 -6.49 -20.55
C THR A 296 -11.54 -7.90 -21.01
N ASP A 297 -10.81 -8.90 -20.58
CA ASP A 297 -10.96 -10.34 -20.81
C ASP A 297 -11.40 -11.12 -19.54
N GLN A 298 -11.73 -10.41 -18.48
CA GLN A 298 -12.24 -10.98 -17.25
C GLN A 298 -13.76 -10.79 -17.17
N MET A 299 -14.51 -11.88 -16.98
CA MET A 299 -15.96 -11.90 -17.09
C MET A 299 -16.61 -12.52 -15.86
N THR A 300 -17.76 -11.98 -15.47
CA THR A 300 -18.68 -12.62 -14.52
C THR A 300 -19.89 -13.15 -15.26
N PHE A 301 -20.34 -14.36 -14.94
CA PHE A 301 -21.47 -15.02 -15.55
C PHE A 301 -22.58 -15.31 -14.54
N HIS A 302 -23.83 -15.05 -14.93
CA HIS A 302 -25.02 -15.40 -14.16
C HIS A 302 -26.22 -15.51 -15.08
N ASP A 303 -27.00 -16.61 -14.96
CA ASP A 303 -28.25 -16.88 -15.69
C ASP A 303 -28.15 -16.59 -17.21
N GLY A 304 -27.11 -17.12 -17.84
CA GLY A 304 -26.86 -16.97 -19.29
C GLY A 304 -26.45 -15.57 -19.74
N LYS A 305 -26.28 -14.63 -18.82
CA LYS A 305 -25.72 -13.29 -19.06
C LYS A 305 -24.27 -13.23 -18.64
N SER A 306 -23.54 -12.29 -19.23
CA SER A 306 -22.14 -12.03 -18.83
C SER A 306 -21.87 -10.54 -18.73
N ILE A 307 -21.03 -10.15 -17.79
CA ILE A 307 -20.60 -8.77 -17.57
C ILE A 307 -19.08 -8.76 -17.46
N VAL A 308 -18.43 -7.81 -18.16
CA VAL A 308 -16.98 -7.58 -18.05
C VAL A 308 -16.66 -6.99 -16.69
N CYS A 309 -15.66 -7.55 -15.98
CA CYS A 309 -15.29 -7.16 -14.62
C CYS A 309 -14.50 -5.85 -14.54
N ASN A 310 -14.34 -5.09 -15.60
CA ASN A 310 -13.62 -3.82 -15.58
C ASN A 310 -14.46 -2.63 -15.11
N GLY A 311 -13.80 -1.54 -14.74
CA GLY A 311 -14.40 -0.34 -14.16
C GLY A 311 -14.08 -0.18 -12.67
N GLY A 312 -14.48 0.93 -12.06
CA GLY A 312 -14.04 1.26 -10.71
C GLY A 312 -12.52 1.47 -10.62
N TRP A 313 -11.92 1.08 -9.50
CA TRP A 313 -10.49 1.29 -9.25
C TRP A 313 -9.83 0.01 -8.76
N HIS A 314 -8.55 -0.17 -9.11
CA HIS A 314 -7.72 -1.20 -8.52
C HIS A 314 -7.53 -0.92 -7.02
N ASP A 315 -7.57 -1.96 -6.21
CA ASP A 315 -7.45 -1.85 -4.75
C ASP A 315 -6.09 -2.29 -4.21
N ALA A 316 -5.45 -3.24 -4.88
CA ALA A 316 -4.16 -3.79 -4.46
C ALA A 316 -3.23 -4.07 -5.64
N ALA A 317 -1.95 -4.32 -5.34
CA ALA A 317 -0.93 -4.62 -6.34
C ALA A 317 -1.09 -5.99 -7.02
N ASP A 318 -1.99 -6.82 -6.53
CA ASP A 318 -2.33 -8.15 -7.01
C ASP A 318 -3.40 -8.18 -8.10
N THR A 319 -3.59 -7.04 -8.78
CA THR A 319 -4.58 -6.88 -9.86
C THR A 319 -6.04 -7.04 -9.44
N ASN A 320 -6.32 -6.90 -8.15
CA ASN A 320 -7.68 -6.97 -7.64
C ASN A 320 -8.51 -5.75 -8.04
N GLN A 321 -9.78 -6.02 -8.28
CA GLN A 321 -10.82 -5.04 -8.46
C GLN A 321 -12.08 -5.55 -7.77
N GLN A 322 -12.56 -4.84 -6.76
CA GLN A 322 -13.64 -5.30 -5.90
C GLN A 322 -14.76 -4.26 -5.79
N GLN A 323 -15.99 -4.74 -5.86
CA GLN A 323 -17.17 -3.90 -5.74
C GLN A 323 -17.28 -3.21 -4.37
N PRO A 324 -17.09 -3.88 -3.21
CA PRO A 324 -17.23 -3.21 -1.92
C PRO A 324 -16.33 -1.99 -1.76
N LEU A 325 -15.05 -2.11 -2.12
CA LEU A 325 -14.09 -1.00 -2.06
C LEU A 325 -14.46 0.13 -3.02
N THR A 326 -14.93 -0.21 -4.22
CA THR A 326 -15.43 0.79 -5.17
C THR A 326 -16.68 1.51 -4.62
N CYS A 327 -17.57 0.83 -3.90
CA CYS A 327 -18.72 1.45 -3.24
C CYS A 327 -18.30 2.51 -2.22
N GLU A 328 -17.38 2.15 -1.32
CA GLU A 328 -16.90 3.04 -0.27
C GLU A 328 -16.24 4.30 -0.84
N VAL A 329 -15.37 4.12 -1.84
CA VAL A 329 -14.71 5.24 -2.53
C VAL A 329 -15.71 6.11 -3.28
N THR A 330 -16.68 5.51 -3.97
CA THR A 330 -17.74 6.23 -4.68
C THR A 330 -18.55 7.08 -3.72
N TYR A 331 -18.96 6.51 -2.58
CA TYR A 331 -19.68 7.23 -1.54
C TYR A 331 -18.86 8.42 -1.02
N ALA A 332 -17.61 8.18 -0.61
CA ALA A 332 -16.73 9.21 -0.07
C ALA A 332 -16.48 10.36 -1.07
N MET A 333 -16.35 10.02 -2.36
CA MET A 333 -16.14 11.03 -3.40
C MET A 333 -17.39 11.89 -3.65
N PHE A 334 -18.59 11.32 -3.64
CA PHE A 334 -19.81 12.11 -3.72
C PHE A 334 -19.99 13.02 -2.51
N ASP A 335 -19.71 12.53 -1.32
CA ASP A 335 -19.77 13.32 -0.08
C ASP A 335 -18.78 14.50 -0.11
N LEU A 336 -17.54 14.21 -0.51
CA LEU A 336 -16.53 15.25 -0.72
C LEU A 336 -16.96 16.27 -1.79
N ALA A 337 -17.48 15.81 -2.92
CA ALA A 337 -17.97 16.71 -3.98
C ALA A 337 -19.03 17.66 -3.46
N MET A 338 -20.04 17.15 -2.76
CA MET A 338 -21.09 18.00 -2.17
C MET A 338 -20.54 19.00 -1.15
N SER A 339 -19.57 18.58 -0.34
CA SER A 339 -18.94 19.41 0.69
C SER A 339 -18.14 20.58 0.12
N VAL A 340 -17.46 20.38 -1.04
CA VAL A 340 -16.60 21.42 -1.64
C VAL A 340 -17.32 22.27 -2.70
N LYS A 341 -18.57 21.95 -3.05
CA LYS A 341 -19.32 22.57 -4.15
C LYS A 341 -19.44 24.09 -4.03
N ALA A 342 -19.66 24.58 -2.81
CA ALA A 342 -19.83 26.02 -2.55
C ALA A 342 -18.48 26.79 -2.59
N ASP A 343 -17.39 26.14 -2.22
CA ASP A 343 -16.11 26.80 -1.97
C ASP A 343 -15.14 26.69 -3.16
N ASP A 344 -15.21 25.59 -3.93
CA ASP A 344 -14.31 25.35 -5.05
C ASP A 344 -14.99 24.55 -6.17
N ILE A 345 -15.54 25.27 -7.13
CA ILE A 345 -16.29 24.68 -8.27
C ILE A 345 -15.41 23.78 -9.17
N MET A 346 -14.12 24.08 -9.27
CA MET A 346 -13.21 23.30 -10.10
C MET A 346 -12.90 21.96 -9.42
N LEU A 347 -12.64 21.99 -8.13
CA LEU A 347 -12.47 20.78 -7.33
C LEU A 347 -13.75 19.96 -7.32
N TYR A 348 -14.91 20.59 -7.09
CA TYR A 348 -16.21 19.93 -7.18
C TYR A 348 -16.37 19.12 -8.46
N LYS A 349 -16.16 19.75 -9.62
CA LYS A 349 -16.32 19.10 -10.92
C LYS A 349 -15.34 17.92 -11.09
N ARG A 350 -14.11 18.08 -10.62
CA ARG A 350 -13.11 17.03 -10.74
C ARG A 350 -13.40 15.84 -9.83
N VAL A 351 -13.86 16.10 -8.58
CA VAL A 351 -14.27 15.04 -7.66
C VAL A 351 -15.53 14.34 -8.17
N LEU A 352 -16.50 15.12 -8.67
CA LEU A 352 -17.75 14.58 -9.22
C LEU A 352 -17.49 13.65 -10.41
N GLU A 353 -16.57 14.00 -11.32
CA GLU A 353 -16.16 13.14 -12.44
C GLU A 353 -15.62 11.80 -11.94
N GLU A 354 -14.80 11.82 -10.90
CA GLU A 354 -14.21 10.60 -10.34
C GLU A 354 -15.27 9.77 -9.61
N ALA A 355 -16.19 10.41 -8.87
CA ALA A 355 -17.32 9.74 -8.22
C ALA A 355 -18.23 9.04 -9.24
N VAL A 356 -18.54 9.71 -10.36
CA VAL A 356 -19.32 9.12 -11.47
C VAL A 356 -18.62 7.93 -12.10
N TRP A 357 -17.29 7.92 -12.18
CA TRP A 357 -16.54 6.75 -12.65
C TRP A 357 -16.84 5.51 -11.80
N GLY A 358 -16.80 5.63 -10.47
CA GLY A 358 -17.16 4.55 -9.56
C GLY A 358 -18.62 4.14 -9.68
N LEU A 359 -19.55 5.10 -9.71
CA LEU A 359 -20.98 4.84 -9.85
C LEU A 359 -21.30 4.07 -11.16
N ASN A 360 -20.65 4.42 -12.26
CA ASN A 360 -20.80 3.69 -13.53
C ASN A 360 -20.47 2.20 -13.40
N TYR A 361 -19.45 1.86 -12.63
CA TYR A 361 -19.09 0.47 -12.36
C TYR A 361 -20.18 -0.25 -11.57
N LEU A 362 -20.70 0.39 -10.51
CA LEU A 362 -21.76 -0.19 -9.67
C LEU A 362 -23.03 -0.47 -10.48
N LEU A 363 -23.47 0.50 -11.27
CA LEU A 363 -24.68 0.36 -12.10
C LEU A 363 -24.50 -0.65 -13.24
N LYS A 364 -23.32 -0.71 -13.84
CA LYS A 364 -23.00 -1.72 -14.87
C LYS A 364 -22.95 -3.15 -14.29
N GLY A 365 -22.49 -3.27 -13.05
CA GLY A 365 -22.20 -4.55 -12.40
C GLY A 365 -23.40 -5.35 -11.93
N ARG A 366 -24.63 -4.99 -12.32
CA ARG A 366 -25.90 -5.60 -11.85
C ARG A 366 -26.47 -6.56 -12.90
N PHE A 367 -26.91 -7.74 -12.45
CA PHE A 367 -27.66 -8.68 -13.29
C PHE A 367 -29.17 -8.43 -13.24
N GLY A 368 -29.68 -7.66 -12.28
CA GLY A 368 -31.08 -7.24 -12.15
C GLY A 368 -31.93 -8.14 -11.24
N ASP A 369 -31.31 -9.07 -10.53
CA ASP A 369 -31.94 -10.02 -9.64
C ASP A 369 -31.17 -10.19 -8.33
N GLY A 370 -30.47 -9.15 -7.89
CA GLY A 370 -29.62 -9.15 -6.69
C GLY A 370 -28.21 -9.69 -6.93
N TYR A 371 -27.97 -10.36 -8.05
CA TYR A 371 -26.64 -10.79 -8.40
C TYR A 371 -25.82 -9.65 -9.01
N ARG A 372 -24.54 -9.61 -8.64
CA ARG A 372 -23.58 -8.59 -9.05
C ARG A 372 -22.28 -9.22 -9.52
N ILE A 373 -21.45 -8.41 -10.18
CA ILE A 373 -20.06 -8.77 -10.48
C ILE A 373 -19.39 -9.18 -9.17
N GLY A 374 -18.87 -10.41 -9.13
CA GLY A 374 -18.04 -10.90 -8.04
C GLY A 374 -16.66 -10.22 -8.00
N PRO A 375 -15.88 -10.43 -6.94
CA PRO A 375 -14.53 -9.90 -6.86
C PRO A 375 -13.67 -10.50 -8.00
N ALA A 376 -13.16 -9.64 -8.85
CA ALA A 376 -12.17 -10.01 -9.85
C ALA A 376 -10.80 -9.99 -9.19
N SER A 377 -10.41 -11.12 -8.60
CA SER A 377 -9.13 -11.30 -7.94
C SER A 377 -8.28 -12.30 -8.71
N SER A 378 -7.20 -11.83 -9.31
CA SER A 378 -6.25 -12.69 -9.99
C SER A 378 -4.83 -12.36 -9.56
N ALA A 379 -4.00 -13.39 -9.41
CA ALA A 379 -2.58 -13.21 -9.10
C ALA A 379 -1.73 -12.88 -10.34
N VAL A 380 -2.37 -12.63 -11.48
CA VAL A 380 -1.69 -12.44 -12.77
C VAL A 380 -2.38 -11.37 -13.61
N TRP A 381 -1.60 -10.62 -14.37
CA TRP A 381 -2.09 -9.77 -15.43
C TRP A 381 -2.41 -10.63 -16.65
N THR A 382 -3.57 -10.37 -17.24
CA THR A 382 -4.01 -10.98 -18.50
C THR A 382 -3.64 -10.08 -19.68
N ASP A 383 -3.77 -10.60 -20.92
CA ASP A 383 -3.42 -9.82 -22.11
C ASP A 383 -4.52 -8.82 -22.54
N GLY A 384 -5.68 -8.88 -21.89
CA GLY A 384 -6.82 -8.02 -22.17
C GLY A 384 -7.60 -8.40 -23.44
N ILE A 385 -7.32 -9.56 -24.06
CA ILE A 385 -7.94 -10.01 -25.30
C ILE A 385 -8.79 -11.25 -25.03
N ARG A 386 -10.11 -11.10 -25.06
CA ARG A 386 -11.05 -12.22 -24.86
C ARG A 386 -10.88 -13.28 -25.95
N GLY A 387 -10.85 -14.57 -25.54
CA GLY A 387 -10.67 -15.74 -26.41
C GLY A 387 -9.25 -16.29 -26.40
N THR A 388 -8.38 -15.80 -25.54
CA THR A 388 -7.02 -16.31 -25.33
C THR A 388 -6.94 -17.25 -24.11
N LYS A 389 -5.74 -17.78 -23.80
CA LYS A 389 -5.58 -18.81 -22.76
C LYS A 389 -5.62 -18.25 -21.32
N ASP A 390 -5.43 -16.95 -21.17
CA ASP A 390 -5.36 -16.25 -19.89
C ASP A 390 -6.68 -15.59 -19.50
N ASP A 391 -7.75 -15.84 -20.25
CA ASP A 391 -9.11 -15.41 -19.92
C ASP A 391 -9.50 -15.90 -18.52
N LEU A 392 -10.12 -15.03 -17.74
CA LEU A 392 -10.61 -15.36 -16.39
C LEU A 392 -12.12 -15.16 -16.30
N ASP A 393 -12.78 -16.18 -15.74
CA ASP A 393 -14.21 -16.18 -15.52
C ASP A 393 -14.48 -16.30 -14.00
N PHE A 394 -15.35 -15.45 -13.50
CA PHE A 394 -15.71 -15.39 -12.09
C PHE A 394 -17.20 -15.66 -11.88
N PRO A 395 -17.61 -16.31 -10.79
CA PRO A 395 -19.01 -16.41 -10.44
C PRO A 395 -19.56 -15.04 -10.00
N ALA A 396 -20.82 -14.78 -10.31
CA ALA A 396 -21.54 -13.66 -9.72
C ALA A 396 -21.79 -13.90 -8.22
N THR A 397 -21.90 -12.83 -7.46
CA THR A 397 -22.20 -12.87 -6.03
C THR A 397 -23.58 -12.26 -5.77
N ASN A 398 -24.25 -12.77 -4.72
CA ASN A 398 -25.53 -12.25 -4.23
C ASN A 398 -25.49 -12.18 -2.71
N GLY A 399 -24.78 -11.19 -2.16
CA GLY A 399 -24.65 -11.00 -0.72
C GLY A 399 -25.43 -9.76 -0.24
N ALA A 400 -25.99 -9.81 0.97
CA ALA A 400 -26.61 -8.63 1.58
C ALA A 400 -25.64 -7.48 1.72
N PHE A 401 -24.38 -7.80 2.08
CA PHE A 401 -23.32 -6.79 2.27
C PHE A 401 -23.04 -6.00 0.99
N GLU A 402 -22.79 -6.67 -0.12
CA GLU A 402 -22.49 -6.05 -1.41
C GLU A 402 -23.66 -5.21 -1.93
N ASN A 403 -24.90 -5.70 -1.77
CA ASN A 403 -26.09 -4.97 -2.19
C ASN A 403 -26.34 -3.73 -1.32
N LEU A 404 -26.16 -3.80 0.02
CA LEU A 404 -26.29 -2.64 0.91
C LEU A 404 -25.24 -1.56 0.65
N LEU A 405 -23.98 -1.96 0.43
CA LEU A 405 -22.94 -1.01 0.07
C LEU A 405 -23.24 -0.30 -1.25
N SER A 406 -23.72 -1.04 -2.24
CA SER A 406 -24.13 -0.47 -3.53
C SER A 406 -25.28 0.50 -3.37
N ALA A 407 -26.33 0.10 -2.68
CA ALA A 407 -27.48 0.96 -2.40
C ALA A 407 -27.07 2.26 -1.70
N SER A 408 -26.11 2.19 -0.79
CA SER A 408 -25.56 3.37 -0.11
C SER A 408 -24.86 4.34 -1.09
N ALA A 409 -23.95 3.81 -1.94
CA ALA A 409 -23.23 4.61 -2.92
C ALA A 409 -24.15 5.18 -4.01
N GLU A 410 -25.14 4.40 -4.46
CA GLU A 410 -26.13 4.81 -5.46
C GLU A 410 -27.08 5.88 -4.90
N SER A 411 -27.48 5.78 -3.62
CA SER A 411 -28.32 6.78 -2.95
C SER A 411 -27.65 8.14 -2.79
N ILE A 412 -26.36 8.17 -2.40
CA ILE A 412 -25.62 9.43 -2.35
C ILE A 412 -25.36 9.98 -3.76
N GLY A 413 -25.15 9.09 -4.74
CA GLY A 413 -25.06 9.43 -6.15
C GLY A 413 -26.32 10.16 -6.65
N TYR A 414 -27.51 9.67 -6.31
CA TYR A 414 -28.77 10.37 -6.58
C TYR A 414 -28.76 11.80 -6.04
N ARG A 415 -28.41 11.97 -4.78
CA ARG A 415 -28.41 13.30 -4.12
C ARG A 415 -27.43 14.28 -4.78
N ALA A 416 -26.23 13.81 -5.10
CA ALA A 416 -25.19 14.64 -5.70
C ALA A 416 -25.49 15.02 -7.15
N LEU A 417 -26.12 14.11 -7.92
CA LEU A 417 -26.36 14.27 -9.34
C LEU A 417 -27.71 14.90 -9.70
N LEU A 418 -28.64 15.04 -8.74
CA LEU A 418 -29.99 15.50 -9.03
C LEU A 418 -30.05 16.86 -9.74
N SER A 419 -29.11 17.74 -9.45
CA SER A 419 -29.00 19.06 -10.12
C SER A 419 -28.08 19.09 -11.33
N GLU A 420 -27.34 18.00 -11.60
CA GLU A 420 -26.35 17.91 -12.68
C GLU A 420 -26.89 17.06 -13.84
N ASP A 421 -27.49 15.91 -13.53
CA ASP A 421 -28.11 14.96 -14.46
C ASP A 421 -29.30 14.26 -13.78
N GLU A 422 -30.49 14.83 -13.88
CA GLU A 422 -31.68 14.33 -13.20
C GLU A 422 -32.07 12.92 -13.64
N ILE A 423 -31.86 12.57 -14.92
CA ILE A 423 -32.22 11.25 -15.46
C ILE A 423 -31.30 10.19 -14.83
N TYR A 424 -30.00 10.46 -14.85
CA TYR A 424 -29.01 9.55 -14.28
C TYR A 424 -29.15 9.41 -12.77
N ALA A 425 -29.44 10.52 -12.08
CA ALA A 425 -29.74 10.50 -10.65
C ALA A 425 -30.94 9.60 -10.32
N LYS A 426 -32.06 9.75 -11.02
CA LYS A 426 -33.26 8.92 -10.82
C LYS A 426 -33.02 7.46 -11.12
N TYR A 427 -32.21 7.14 -12.12
CA TYR A 427 -31.80 5.78 -12.40
C TYR A 427 -30.97 5.19 -11.27
N SER A 428 -30.02 5.96 -10.74
CA SER A 428 -29.22 5.56 -9.57
C SER A 428 -30.08 5.27 -8.34
N LEU A 429 -31.11 6.10 -8.08
CA LEU A 429 -32.05 5.86 -6.99
C LEU A 429 -32.85 4.58 -7.16
N ALA A 430 -33.38 4.33 -8.36
CA ALA A 430 -34.12 3.11 -8.65
C ALA A 430 -33.28 1.85 -8.41
N CYS A 431 -32.00 1.89 -8.82
CA CYS A 431 -31.06 0.81 -8.55
C CYS A 431 -30.81 0.62 -7.04
N ALA A 432 -30.63 1.73 -6.31
CA ALA A 432 -30.45 1.69 -4.85
C ALA A 432 -31.64 1.06 -4.11
N GLU A 433 -32.88 1.37 -4.55
CA GLU A 433 -34.11 0.78 -4.00
C GLU A 433 -34.16 -0.74 -4.26
N GLU A 434 -33.84 -1.17 -5.50
CA GLU A 434 -33.79 -2.59 -5.84
C GLU A 434 -32.75 -3.33 -5.01
N ASP A 435 -31.51 -2.81 -4.93
CA ASP A 435 -30.43 -3.44 -4.19
C ASP A 435 -30.71 -3.52 -2.68
N PHE A 436 -31.33 -2.48 -2.13
CA PHE A 436 -31.78 -2.53 -0.75
C PHE A 436 -32.82 -3.64 -0.51
N HIS A 437 -33.79 -3.79 -1.42
CA HIS A 437 -34.78 -4.87 -1.34
C HIS A 437 -34.13 -6.24 -1.41
N PHE A 438 -33.24 -6.48 -2.37
CA PHE A 438 -32.49 -7.75 -2.47
C PHE A 438 -31.68 -8.06 -1.23
N ALA A 439 -31.02 -7.05 -0.64
CA ALA A 439 -30.26 -7.23 0.59
C ALA A 439 -31.11 -7.64 1.79
N MET A 440 -32.38 -7.24 1.80
CA MET A 440 -33.31 -7.59 2.88
C MET A 440 -33.95 -8.98 2.72
N GLU A 441 -33.79 -9.61 1.56
CA GLU A 441 -34.36 -10.93 1.24
C GLU A 441 -33.35 -12.08 1.39
N VAL A 442 -32.04 -11.76 1.40
CA VAL A 442 -30.91 -12.73 1.54
C VAL A 442 -30.17 -12.59 2.90
#